data_c4c0dec3c4b4fe6015ab64f48474f7fe
#
_entry.id   c4c0dec3c4b4fe6015ab64f48474f7fe
#
_cell.length_a   1.000
_cell.length_b   1.000
_cell.length_c   1.000
_cell.angle_alpha   90.00
_cell.angle_beta   90.00
_cell.angle_gamma   90.00
#
_symmetry.space_group_name_H-M   'P 1'
#
loop_
_entity.id
_entity.type
_entity.pdbx_description
1 polymer ?
#
loop_
_entity_poly.entity_id
_entity_poly.type
_entity_poly.pdbx_seq_one_letter_code
_entity_poly.pdbx_strand_id
1 'polypeptide(L)'
;FITLSNSKNWKMLQENGKQQEAIKFVEDIWESNCPRICIENPVGALSTRSKLGKPTQYIEPYWFGHAEQKKTGLWLKGLPKLEPTNLIDISHYPPKQRQRLHWLPPSKDRWKLRSLTYLGVAEAMAEQWG
;
A
#
# COMPACT_ATOMS: atom_id res chain seq x y z
N PHE A 1 4.08 4.75 8.02
CA PHE A 1 3.78 3.86 6.88
C PHE A 1 5.05 3.21 6.35
N ILE A 2 5.00 1.92 6.15
CA ILE A 2 6.09 1.16 5.54
C ILE A 2 5.57 0.57 4.24
N THR A 3 6.20 0.93 3.13
CA THR A 3 5.86 0.39 1.84
C THR A 3 6.96 -0.53 1.35
N LEU A 4 6.65 -1.80 1.21
CA LEU A 4 7.52 -2.79 0.59
C LEU A 4 7.11 -2.92 -0.87
N SER A 5 7.48 -1.94 -1.67
CA SER A 5 7.12 -1.95 -3.08
C SER A 5 8.10 -2.79 -3.88
N ASN A 6 7.60 -3.30 -4.93
CA ASN A 6 8.18 -4.24 -5.80
C ASN A 6 9.01 -3.60 -6.91
N SER A 7 10.08 -4.14 -7.34
CA SER A 7 10.77 -3.89 -8.61
C SER A 7 12.20 -4.39 -8.57
N LYS A 8 13.08 -3.79 -9.37
CA LYS A 8 14.52 -4.12 -9.41
C LYS A 8 15.19 -3.98 -8.04
N ASN A 9 14.73 -3.04 -7.21
CA ASN A 9 15.23 -2.87 -5.85
C ASN A 9 14.93 -4.07 -4.97
N TRP A 10 13.89 -4.81 -5.28
CA TRP A 10 13.47 -5.97 -4.53
C TRP A 10 14.49 -7.09 -4.55
N LYS A 11 15.06 -7.38 -5.73
CA LYS A 11 16.13 -8.37 -5.85
C LYS A 11 17.37 -7.95 -5.06
N MET A 12 17.74 -6.67 -5.16
CA MET A 12 18.89 -6.14 -4.45
C MET A 12 18.67 -6.17 -2.93
N LEU A 13 17.48 -5.82 -2.45
CA LEU A 13 17.12 -5.91 -1.04
C LEU A 13 17.16 -7.36 -0.57
N GLN A 14 16.66 -8.28 -1.38
CA GLN A 14 16.68 -9.70 -1.08
C GLN A 14 18.10 -10.25 -0.99
N GLU A 15 18.96 -9.90 -1.95
CA GLU A 15 20.37 -10.31 -1.97
C GLU A 15 21.13 -9.81 -0.76
N ASN A 16 20.82 -8.60 -0.28
CA ASN A 16 21.47 -7.98 0.87
C ASN A 16 20.82 -8.29 2.22
N GLY A 17 19.78 -9.11 2.24
CA GLY A 17 19.04 -9.43 3.46
C GLY A 17 18.15 -8.29 3.98
N LYS A 18 18.10 -7.16 3.30
CA LYS A 18 17.30 -6.00 3.73
C LYS A 18 15.80 -6.25 3.62
N GLN A 19 15.38 -7.12 2.71
CA GLN A 19 13.99 -7.52 2.60
C GLN A 19 13.52 -8.22 3.89
N GLN A 20 14.30 -9.16 4.37
CA GLN A 20 13.99 -9.88 5.61
C GLN A 20 13.96 -8.95 6.80
N GLU A 21 14.88 -7.99 6.87
CA GLU A 21 14.90 -6.98 7.93
C GLU A 21 13.64 -6.11 7.89
N ALA A 22 13.22 -5.67 6.71
CA ALA A 22 12.02 -4.87 6.53
C ALA A 22 10.76 -5.65 6.93
N ILE A 23 10.67 -6.90 6.51
CA ILE A 23 9.56 -7.79 6.86
C ILE A 23 9.52 -8.00 8.37
N LYS A 24 10.67 -8.27 8.98
CA LYS A 24 10.75 -8.46 10.43
C LYS A 24 10.30 -7.21 11.19
N PHE A 25 10.69 -6.04 10.71
CA PHE A 25 10.27 -4.77 11.31
C PHE A 25 8.74 -4.62 11.28
N VAL A 26 8.11 -4.93 10.15
CA VAL A 26 6.66 -4.89 10.02
C VAL A 26 6.00 -5.93 10.93
N GLU A 27 6.56 -7.14 11.00
CA GLU A 27 6.06 -8.20 11.88
C GLU A 27 6.16 -7.79 13.35
N ASP A 28 7.25 -7.15 13.74
CA ASP A 28 7.44 -6.67 15.11
C ASP A 28 6.41 -5.60 15.48
N ILE A 29 6.10 -4.70 14.55
CA ILE A 29 5.02 -3.71 14.75
C ILE A 29 3.68 -4.43 14.90
N TRP A 30 3.40 -5.39 14.03
CA TRP A 30 2.14 -6.13 14.04
C TRP A 30 1.93 -6.90 15.35
N GLU A 31 3.00 -7.46 15.89
CA GLU A 31 2.97 -8.25 17.13
C GLU A 31 3.10 -7.38 18.40
N SER A 32 3.25 -6.06 18.24
CA SER A 32 3.38 -5.13 19.36
C SER A 32 2.08 -5.02 20.16
N ASN A 33 2.19 -4.40 21.35
CA ASN A 33 1.03 -4.17 22.22
C ASN A 33 0.11 -3.03 21.77
N CYS A 34 0.39 -2.43 20.61
CA CYS A 34 -0.45 -1.37 20.08
C CYS A 34 -1.82 -1.95 19.71
N PRO A 35 -2.93 -1.41 20.28
CA PRO A 35 -4.26 -2.00 20.06
C PRO A 35 -4.86 -1.67 18.68
N ARG A 36 -4.34 -0.67 17.97
CA ARG A 36 -4.87 -0.24 16.68
C ARG A 36 -3.72 -0.06 15.70
N ILE A 37 -3.67 -0.90 14.67
CA ILE A 37 -2.59 -0.88 13.69
C ILE A 37 -3.18 -0.96 12.28
N CYS A 38 -2.67 -0.13 11.38
CA CYS A 38 -2.90 -0.26 9.95
C CYS A 38 -1.54 -0.32 9.25
N ILE A 39 -1.32 -1.40 8.51
CA ILE A 39 -0.16 -1.52 7.63
C ILE A 39 -0.68 -1.46 6.20
N GLU A 40 -0.15 -0.53 5.44
CA GLU A 40 -0.53 -0.30 4.04
C GLU A 40 0.64 -0.71 3.14
N ASN A 41 0.36 -1.54 2.16
CA ASN A 41 1.38 -1.95 1.19
C ASN A 41 0.75 -2.34 -0.14
N PRO A 42 1.35 -1.94 -1.27
CA PRO A 42 0.92 -2.46 -2.58
C PRO A 42 1.03 -3.98 -2.63
N VAL A 43 0.34 -4.58 -3.59
CA VAL A 43 0.42 -6.03 -3.79
C VAL A 43 1.87 -6.45 -3.96
N GLY A 44 2.33 -7.39 -3.14
CA GLY A 44 3.72 -7.83 -3.17
C GLY A 44 4.05 -8.86 -2.10
N ALA A 45 5.31 -8.88 -1.69
CA ALA A 45 5.87 -9.95 -0.87
C ALA A 45 5.36 -10.01 0.57
N LEU A 46 4.77 -8.93 1.09
CA LEU A 46 4.30 -8.92 2.47
C LEU A 46 3.25 -10.01 2.72
N SER A 47 2.34 -10.23 1.76
CA SER A 47 1.30 -11.26 1.90
C SER A 47 1.83 -12.68 1.78
N THR A 48 2.95 -12.89 1.09
CA THR A 48 3.48 -14.24 0.82
C THR A 48 4.71 -14.60 1.65
N ARG A 49 5.45 -13.62 2.14
CA ARG A 49 6.73 -13.83 2.83
C ARG A 49 6.75 -13.37 4.27
N SER A 50 5.64 -12.83 4.78
CA SER A 50 5.54 -12.43 6.18
C SER A 50 4.51 -13.28 6.91
N LYS A 51 4.55 -13.22 8.25
CA LYS A 51 3.59 -13.89 9.12
C LYS A 51 2.21 -13.23 9.07
N LEU A 52 2.10 -12.02 8.49
CA LEU A 52 0.84 -11.31 8.38
C LEU A 52 -0.15 -12.00 7.46
N GLY A 53 0.35 -12.75 6.46
CA GLY A 53 -0.49 -13.42 5.49
C GLY A 53 -1.20 -12.43 4.57
N LYS A 54 -2.40 -12.81 4.11
CA LYS A 54 -3.19 -11.95 3.24
C LYS A 54 -3.68 -10.71 3.96
N PRO A 55 -3.81 -9.56 3.26
CA PRO A 55 -4.34 -8.34 3.88
C PRO A 55 -5.80 -8.52 4.30
N THR A 56 -6.22 -7.71 5.25
CA THR A 56 -7.61 -7.69 5.72
C THR A 56 -8.55 -7.23 4.60
N GLN A 57 -8.10 -6.27 3.79
CA GLN A 57 -8.82 -5.78 2.63
C GLN A 57 -7.87 -5.23 1.58
N TYR A 58 -8.36 -5.10 0.35
CA TYR A 58 -7.70 -4.34 -0.70
C TYR A 58 -8.50 -3.07 -0.95
N ILE A 59 -7.80 -1.98 -1.26
CA ILE A 59 -8.41 -0.71 -1.63
C ILE A 59 -7.81 -0.20 -2.95
N GLU A 60 -8.52 0.75 -3.56
CA GLU A 60 -8.09 1.41 -4.78
C GLU A 60 -8.25 2.92 -4.63
N PRO A 61 -7.34 3.74 -5.20
CA PRO A 61 -7.44 5.19 -5.11
C PRO A 61 -8.74 5.76 -5.68
N TYR A 62 -9.31 5.11 -6.72
CA TYR A 62 -10.56 5.62 -7.31
C TYR A 62 -11.78 5.47 -6.40
N TRP A 63 -11.65 4.72 -5.30
CA TRP A 63 -12.68 4.67 -4.26
C TRP A 63 -12.67 5.92 -3.36
N PHE A 64 -11.59 6.72 -3.44
CA PHE A 64 -11.34 7.83 -2.54
C PHE A 64 -11.08 9.15 -3.28
N GLY A 65 -11.59 9.29 -4.49
CA GLY A 65 -11.56 10.55 -5.21
C GLY A 65 -10.36 10.77 -6.14
N HIS A 66 -9.58 9.73 -6.40
CA HIS A 66 -8.43 9.82 -7.32
C HIS A 66 -8.68 8.95 -8.55
N ALA A 67 -8.58 9.54 -9.74
CA ALA A 67 -8.83 8.81 -10.99
C ALA A 67 -7.64 7.90 -11.36
N GLU A 68 -7.25 7.03 -10.43
CA GLU A 68 -6.09 6.17 -10.57
C GLU A 68 -6.35 4.78 -10.00
N GLN A 69 -5.59 3.80 -10.48
CA GLN A 69 -5.55 2.44 -9.97
C GLN A 69 -4.21 2.17 -9.29
N LYS A 70 -4.26 1.65 -8.09
CA LYS A 70 -3.08 1.14 -7.36
C LYS A 70 -3.61 0.19 -6.29
N LYS A 71 -3.83 -1.05 -6.66
CA LYS A 71 -4.34 -2.05 -5.72
C LYS A 71 -3.43 -2.15 -4.51
N THR A 72 -3.97 -1.81 -3.35
CA THR A 72 -3.23 -1.68 -2.11
C THR A 72 -3.85 -2.55 -1.03
N GLY A 73 -3.02 -3.33 -0.35
CA GLY A 73 -3.46 -4.15 0.78
C GLY A 73 -3.41 -3.39 2.08
N LEU A 74 -4.42 -3.58 2.91
CA LEU A 74 -4.46 -3.06 4.27
C LEU A 74 -4.53 -4.24 5.25
N TRP A 75 -3.57 -4.29 6.16
CA TRP A 75 -3.58 -5.21 7.29
C TRP A 75 -4.06 -4.43 8.51
N LEU A 76 -5.23 -4.78 9.03
CA LEU A 76 -5.91 -4.02 10.07
C LEU A 76 -5.95 -4.82 11.37
N LYS A 77 -5.59 -4.16 12.47
CA LYS A 77 -5.69 -4.72 13.81
C LYS A 77 -6.43 -3.71 14.67
N GLY A 78 -7.56 -4.13 15.26
CA GLY A 78 -8.37 -3.25 16.08
C GLY A 78 -9.05 -2.10 15.34
N LEU A 79 -9.15 -2.19 14.02
CA LEU A 79 -9.74 -1.16 13.17
C LEU A 79 -10.80 -1.78 12.25
N PRO A 80 -11.92 -1.09 11.99
CA PRO A 80 -12.88 -1.56 11.00
C PRO A 80 -12.32 -1.39 9.60
N LYS A 81 -12.86 -2.13 8.63
CA LYS A 81 -12.49 -1.97 7.22
C LYS A 81 -12.76 -0.54 6.77
N LEU A 82 -11.86 -0.03 5.95
CA LEU A 82 -11.99 1.32 5.39
C LEU A 82 -13.06 1.32 4.30
N GLU A 83 -14.02 2.23 4.42
CA GLU A 83 -15.11 2.35 3.46
C GLU A 83 -14.81 3.41 2.40
N PRO A 84 -15.20 3.17 1.14
CA PRO A 84 -15.05 4.16 0.08
C PRO A 84 -15.77 5.47 0.44
N THR A 85 -15.16 6.60 0.10
CA THR A 85 -15.72 7.93 0.39
C THR A 85 -16.14 8.71 -0.84
N ASN A 86 -15.50 8.45 -1.98
CA ASN A 86 -15.75 9.19 -3.22
C ASN A 86 -15.40 8.31 -4.42
N LEU A 87 -16.32 7.46 -4.81
CA LEU A 87 -16.13 6.51 -5.91
C LEU A 87 -16.14 7.24 -7.26
N ILE A 88 -15.03 7.16 -7.98
CA ILE A 88 -14.88 7.74 -9.31
C ILE A 88 -14.94 6.62 -10.36
N ASP A 89 -15.71 6.84 -11.41
CA ASP A 89 -15.72 5.94 -12.57
C ASP A 89 -14.48 6.20 -13.43
N ILE A 90 -13.57 5.23 -13.48
CA ILE A 90 -12.33 5.32 -14.26
C ILE A 90 -12.38 4.52 -15.55
N SER A 91 -13.52 3.93 -15.90
CA SER A 91 -13.64 3.03 -17.05
C SER A 91 -13.29 3.71 -18.38
N HIS A 92 -13.50 5.01 -18.50
CA HIS A 92 -13.23 5.78 -19.72
C HIS A 92 -11.82 6.38 -19.77
N TYR A 93 -11.00 6.20 -18.74
CA TYR A 93 -9.60 6.63 -18.77
C TYR A 93 -8.72 5.55 -19.41
N PRO A 94 -7.73 5.93 -20.25
CA PRO A 94 -6.78 4.96 -20.80
C PRO A 94 -5.99 4.23 -19.69
N PRO A 95 -5.58 2.97 -19.90
CA PRO A 95 -4.81 2.23 -18.89
C PRO A 95 -3.55 2.95 -18.42
N LYS A 96 -2.82 3.62 -19.31
CA LYS A 96 -1.63 4.38 -18.92
C LYS A 96 -1.93 5.54 -17.99
N GLN A 97 -3.11 6.17 -18.12
CA GLN A 97 -3.51 7.28 -17.30
C GLN A 97 -3.96 6.81 -15.92
N ARG A 98 -4.84 5.81 -15.85
CA ARG A 98 -5.32 5.30 -14.57
C ARG A 98 -4.25 4.50 -13.81
N GLN A 99 -3.28 3.95 -14.51
CA GLN A 99 -2.13 3.24 -13.92
C GLN A 99 -0.85 4.08 -14.00
N ARG A 100 -0.97 5.38 -13.84
CA ARG A 100 0.13 6.34 -14.01
C ARG A 100 1.40 5.95 -13.23
N LEU A 101 1.26 5.54 -11.99
CA LEU A 101 2.41 5.17 -11.16
C LEU A 101 3.11 3.91 -11.68
N HIS A 102 2.35 2.96 -12.23
CA HIS A 102 2.92 1.75 -12.83
C HIS A 102 3.76 2.08 -14.07
N TRP A 103 3.32 3.08 -14.85
CA TRP A 103 3.97 3.48 -16.10
C TRP A 103 5.00 4.59 -15.96
N LEU A 104 5.35 4.98 -14.74
CA LEU A 104 6.38 5.98 -14.51
C LEU A 104 7.71 5.52 -15.13
N PRO A 105 8.41 6.39 -15.88
CA PRO A 105 9.72 6.05 -16.40
C PRO A 105 10.71 5.85 -15.26
N PRO A 106 11.75 5.04 -15.46
CA PRO A 106 12.80 4.88 -14.46
C PRO A 106 13.41 6.24 -14.12
N SER A 107 13.46 6.54 -12.82
CA SER A 107 14.08 7.77 -12.32
C SER A 107 14.57 7.54 -10.89
N LYS A 108 15.39 8.46 -10.41
CA LYS A 108 15.92 8.41 -9.05
C LYS A 108 14.81 8.44 -8.00
N ASP A 109 13.73 9.15 -8.28
CA ASP A 109 12.63 9.37 -7.32
C ASP A 109 11.38 8.51 -7.59
N ARG A 110 11.45 7.60 -8.56
CA ARG A 110 10.32 6.74 -8.92
C ARG A 110 9.74 6.00 -7.72
N TRP A 111 10.61 5.47 -6.88
CA TRP A 111 10.17 4.72 -5.69
C TRP A 111 9.42 5.59 -4.69
N LYS A 112 9.83 6.85 -4.54
CA LYS A 112 9.14 7.80 -3.65
C LYS A 112 7.72 8.08 -4.16
N LEU A 113 7.59 8.36 -5.46
CA LEU A 113 6.29 8.62 -6.07
C LEU A 113 5.35 7.42 -5.95
N ARG A 114 5.87 6.22 -6.11
CA ARG A 114 5.09 4.98 -5.99
C ARG A 114 4.72 4.65 -4.53
N SER A 115 5.45 5.19 -3.57
CA SER A 115 5.25 4.93 -2.15
C SER A 115 4.29 5.91 -1.48
N LEU A 116 3.95 7.02 -2.13
CA LEU A 116 3.08 8.03 -1.55
C LEU A 116 1.67 7.50 -1.31
N THR A 117 1.13 7.82 -0.14
CA THR A 117 -0.27 7.55 0.17
C THR A 117 -1.14 8.63 -0.45
N TYR A 118 -2.21 8.23 -1.12
CA TYR A 118 -3.15 9.17 -1.70
C TYR A 118 -3.88 9.95 -0.61
N LEU A 119 -4.03 11.26 -0.83
CA LEU A 119 -4.64 12.16 0.16
C LEU A 119 -6.06 11.72 0.55
N GLY A 120 -6.88 11.33 -0.41
CA GLY A 120 -8.25 10.87 -0.12
C GLY A 120 -8.27 9.62 0.75
N VAL A 121 -7.30 8.72 0.58
CA VAL A 121 -7.17 7.54 1.43
C VAL A 121 -6.79 7.96 2.85
N ALA A 122 -5.82 8.85 2.99
CA ALA A 122 -5.39 9.34 4.29
C ALA A 122 -6.52 10.08 5.03
N GLU A 123 -7.28 10.89 4.31
CA GLU A 123 -8.44 11.59 4.87
C GLU A 123 -9.52 10.62 5.35
N ALA A 124 -9.80 9.57 4.55
CA ALA A 124 -10.76 8.54 4.92
C ALA A 124 -10.33 7.81 6.21
N MET A 125 -9.05 7.49 6.32
CA MET A 125 -8.50 6.87 7.53
C MET A 125 -8.66 7.78 8.74
N ALA A 126 -8.37 9.07 8.59
CA ALA A 126 -8.52 10.05 9.67
C ALA A 126 -9.99 10.19 10.11
N GLU A 127 -10.93 10.23 9.17
CA GLU A 127 -12.34 10.32 9.48
C GLU A 127 -12.91 9.07 10.13
N GLN A 128 -12.55 7.91 9.59
CA GLN A 128 -13.18 6.64 10.00
C GLN A 128 -12.49 6.03 11.22
N TRP A 129 -11.22 6.32 11.43
CA TRP A 129 -10.42 5.74 12.51
C TRP A 129 -9.90 6.75 13.53
N GLY A 130 -10.09 8.01 13.26
CA GLY A 130 -9.63 9.10 14.13
C GLY A 130 -10.36 9.23 15.46
#